data_7a9d557fcde4449ce7ea0236e31f07a1
#
_entry.id   7a9d557fcde4449ce7ea0236e31f07a1
#
_cell.length_a   1.000
_cell.length_b   1.000
_cell.length_c   1.000
_cell.angle_alpha   90.00
_cell.angle_beta   90.00
_cell.angle_gamma   90.00
#
_symmetry.space_group_name_H-M   'P 1'
#
loop_
_entity.id
_entity.type
_entity.pdbx_description
1 polymer ?
#
loop_
_entity_poly.entity_id
_entity_poly.type
_entity_poly.pdbx_seq_one_letter_code
_entity_poly.pdbx_strand_id
1 'polypeptide(L)'
;MHIAVIGAGIVGVTTAHALRADGHDVTVFERRGSAATEGSFANAGFLAPGYVTPWASPDTPRKVLSQLFGREAAVRMVGVPGPALLSWLRRWRRACKPATYARNRDAILRLAHDSLARTRALAEDAQIEYEQGRGALVLLRDQAEIAQVRRGLALLADTGLEFHLVDAEQCRRIEPALEQATQLRAGVHHPDAGIGNCRQFALQLKSLLQADGVVFELQREVQRLEPQPDGIAVYSVTSDMHADSALERGRRSFVEPARSDRFDAAVVCAAIGAPALLSPLQVHLPLQAVYGYSVTLPVRHFEAYPDMGPRAALVDERYKVSITRLGDRMRIAGSAELGGTADDLRDDALATLYRVLEDWFPSAARQGQAQTWKGARPMLPDGPPAIGASGVPHLWINTGHGGSGWALACGGARLLADLIAERTPAIDASAFSPQRW
;
A
#
# COMPACT_ATOMS: atom_id res chain seq x y z
N MET A 1 -12.40 -19.59 17.50
CA MET A 1 -11.13 -20.20 17.02
C MET A 1 -9.97 -19.37 17.52
N HIS A 2 -8.82 -20.01 17.74
CA HIS A 2 -7.55 -19.31 17.95
C HIS A 2 -6.82 -19.18 16.59
N ILE A 3 -6.63 -17.95 16.10
CA ILE A 3 -6.13 -17.68 14.76
C ILE A 3 -4.79 -16.92 14.80
N ALA A 4 -3.78 -17.43 14.07
CA ALA A 4 -2.52 -16.75 13.87
C ALA A 4 -2.61 -15.79 12.67
N VAL A 5 -2.19 -14.53 12.84
CA VAL A 5 -2.02 -13.56 11.74
C VAL A 5 -0.52 -13.28 11.55
N ILE A 6 0.00 -13.52 10.35
CA ILE A 6 1.43 -13.40 10.07
C ILE A 6 1.74 -12.09 9.37
N GLY A 7 2.32 -11.15 10.12
CA GLY A 7 2.63 -9.78 9.70
C GLY A 7 1.70 -8.74 10.32
N ALA A 8 2.28 -7.71 10.97
CA ALA A 8 1.58 -6.59 11.59
C ALA A 8 1.68 -5.29 10.76
N GLY A 9 1.72 -5.38 9.44
CA GLY A 9 1.41 -4.25 8.56
C GLY A 9 -0.06 -3.84 8.65
N ILE A 10 -0.47 -2.78 7.97
CA ILE A 10 -1.86 -2.31 8.01
C ILE A 10 -2.87 -3.43 7.68
N VAL A 11 -2.55 -4.29 6.70
CA VAL A 11 -3.41 -5.42 6.33
C VAL A 11 -3.55 -6.43 7.46
N GLY A 12 -2.45 -6.78 8.14
CA GLY A 12 -2.48 -7.73 9.26
C GLY A 12 -3.21 -7.18 10.47
N VAL A 13 -2.99 -5.92 10.83
CA VAL A 13 -3.66 -5.27 11.98
C VAL A 13 -5.17 -5.15 11.73
N THR A 14 -5.60 -4.75 10.53
CA THR A 14 -7.05 -4.71 10.19
C THR A 14 -7.65 -6.10 10.08
N THR A 15 -6.88 -7.12 9.63
CA THR A 15 -7.32 -8.52 9.63
C THR A 15 -7.54 -9.02 11.06
N ALA A 16 -6.59 -8.74 11.97
CA ALA A 16 -6.74 -9.08 13.38
C ALA A 16 -7.97 -8.42 14.00
N HIS A 17 -8.25 -7.16 13.66
CA HIS A 17 -9.45 -6.46 14.08
C HIS A 17 -10.74 -7.15 13.59
N ALA A 18 -10.83 -7.47 12.29
CA ALA A 18 -12.02 -8.11 11.74
C ALA A 18 -12.30 -9.49 12.37
N LEU A 19 -11.23 -10.27 12.60
CA LEU A 19 -11.32 -11.57 13.25
C LEU A 19 -11.71 -11.45 14.73
N ARG A 20 -11.12 -10.50 15.45
CA ARG A 20 -11.45 -10.26 16.85
C ARG A 20 -12.91 -9.80 17.02
N ALA A 21 -13.38 -8.92 16.16
CA ALA A 21 -14.77 -8.47 16.11
C ALA A 21 -15.77 -9.62 15.84
N ASP A 22 -15.32 -10.69 15.17
CA ASP A 22 -16.11 -11.92 14.97
C ASP A 22 -15.99 -12.93 16.16
N GLY A 23 -15.31 -12.53 17.25
CA GLY A 23 -15.20 -13.33 18.46
C GLY A 23 -14.10 -14.38 18.45
N HIS A 24 -13.09 -14.24 17.57
CA HIS A 24 -11.94 -15.12 17.55
C HIS A 24 -10.84 -14.65 18.52
N ASP A 25 -10.08 -15.57 19.09
CA ASP A 25 -8.83 -15.27 19.76
C ASP A 25 -7.72 -15.13 18.71
N VAL A 26 -6.98 -14.02 18.74
CA VAL A 26 -6.02 -13.69 17.70
C VAL A 26 -4.63 -13.47 18.26
N THR A 27 -3.63 -14.11 17.64
CA THR A 27 -2.21 -13.85 17.87
C THR A 27 -1.57 -13.34 16.58
N VAL A 28 -0.96 -12.16 16.63
CA VAL A 28 -0.30 -11.52 15.49
C VAL A 28 1.21 -11.65 15.65
N PHE A 29 1.88 -12.27 14.67
CA PHE A 29 3.33 -12.39 14.62
C PHE A 29 3.92 -11.29 13.75
N GLU A 30 4.93 -10.59 14.29
CA GLU A 30 5.64 -9.53 13.54
C GLU A 30 7.14 -9.64 13.78
N ARG A 31 7.91 -9.72 12.69
CA ARG A 31 9.36 -9.83 12.75
C ARG A 31 10.06 -8.56 13.23
N ARG A 32 9.41 -7.41 13.13
CA ARG A 32 9.93 -6.12 13.61
C ARG A 32 9.53 -5.84 15.06
N GLY A 33 10.22 -4.90 15.68
CA GLY A 33 9.92 -4.47 17.05
C GLY A 33 8.64 -3.61 17.18
N SER A 34 7.97 -3.31 16.08
CA SER A 34 6.73 -2.53 16.08
C SER A 34 5.88 -2.86 14.84
N ALA A 35 4.58 -2.65 14.94
CA ALA A 35 3.69 -2.74 13.78
C ALA A 35 3.95 -1.61 12.76
N ALA A 36 3.56 -1.85 11.51
CA ALA A 36 3.61 -0.87 10.42
C ALA A 36 5.00 -0.24 10.18
N THR A 37 6.06 -1.04 10.25
CA THR A 37 7.44 -0.58 10.08
C THR A 37 8.02 -0.82 8.69
N GLU A 38 7.33 -1.58 7.83
CA GLU A 38 7.75 -1.83 6.44
C GLU A 38 6.86 -1.07 5.44
N GLY A 39 6.18 -1.71 4.51
CA GLY A 39 5.36 -1.07 3.48
C GLY A 39 4.28 -0.09 3.98
N SER A 40 3.87 -0.21 5.24
CA SER A 40 2.91 0.68 5.91
C SER A 40 3.54 1.87 6.63
N PHE A 41 4.89 1.98 6.66
CA PHE A 41 5.60 2.99 7.46
C PHE A 41 5.42 4.40 6.93
N ALA A 42 5.71 4.62 5.64
CA ALA A 42 5.72 5.95 5.03
C ALA A 42 5.17 5.92 3.59
N ASN A 43 4.01 5.26 3.42
CA ASN A 43 3.27 5.28 2.16
C ASN A 43 2.69 6.68 1.87
N ALA A 44 2.14 6.87 0.67
CA ALA A 44 1.62 8.16 0.22
C ALA A 44 0.41 8.70 1.00
N GLY A 45 -0.18 7.92 1.90
CA GLY A 45 -1.30 8.35 2.75
C GLY A 45 -2.68 8.35 2.07
N PHE A 46 -2.82 7.88 0.85
CA PHE A 46 -4.08 7.91 0.11
C PHE A 46 -5.09 6.83 0.56
N LEU A 47 -6.31 7.27 0.81
CA LEU A 47 -7.53 6.49 1.01
C LEU A 47 -8.56 6.82 -0.07
N ALA A 48 -8.13 6.91 -1.32
CA ALA A 48 -8.94 7.40 -2.43
C ALA A 48 -9.26 6.26 -3.40
N PRO A 49 -10.51 5.75 -3.44
CA PRO A 49 -10.91 4.70 -4.38
C PRO A 49 -10.55 5.02 -5.84
N GLY A 50 -10.69 6.26 -6.29
CA GLY A 50 -10.34 6.69 -7.65
C GLY A 50 -8.87 6.50 -8.04
N TYR A 51 -7.97 6.31 -7.07
CA TYR A 51 -6.55 6.02 -7.29
C TYR A 51 -6.21 4.53 -7.20
N VAL A 52 -7.17 3.69 -6.82
CA VAL A 52 -6.98 2.25 -6.65
C VAL A 52 -7.31 1.54 -7.94
N THR A 53 -6.38 1.55 -8.89
CA THR A 53 -6.56 0.88 -10.19
C THR A 53 -5.44 -0.12 -10.46
N PRO A 54 -5.72 -1.22 -11.21
CA PRO A 54 -4.68 -2.16 -11.60
C PRO A 54 -3.57 -1.47 -12.41
N TRP A 55 -2.33 -1.80 -12.09
CA TRP A 55 -1.18 -1.35 -12.87
C TRP A 55 -1.18 -1.92 -14.30
N ALA A 56 -1.84 -3.05 -14.49
CA ALA A 56 -1.99 -3.75 -15.76
C ALA A 56 -3.08 -3.10 -16.63
N SER A 57 -2.96 -1.79 -16.94
CA SER A 57 -3.90 -1.13 -17.85
C SER A 57 -3.50 -1.32 -19.34
N PRO A 58 -4.45 -1.25 -20.28
CA PRO A 58 -4.18 -1.46 -21.70
C PRO A 58 -3.09 -0.54 -22.29
N ASP A 59 -2.99 0.70 -21.81
CA ASP A 59 -2.01 1.69 -22.28
C ASP A 59 -0.64 1.58 -21.59
N THR A 60 -0.56 0.88 -20.45
CA THR A 60 0.67 0.85 -19.63
C THR A 60 1.86 0.22 -20.35
N PRO A 61 1.75 -0.85 -21.15
CA PRO A 61 2.92 -1.42 -21.82
C PRO A 61 3.64 -0.44 -22.73
N ARG A 62 2.90 0.42 -23.45
CA ARG A 62 3.48 1.45 -24.32
C ARG A 62 4.17 2.55 -23.50
N LYS A 63 3.54 2.98 -22.40
CA LYS A 63 4.07 4.02 -21.50
C LYS A 63 5.34 3.57 -20.79
N VAL A 64 5.36 2.34 -20.27
CA VAL A 64 6.54 1.77 -19.61
C VAL A 64 7.71 1.70 -20.59
N LEU A 65 7.50 1.22 -21.82
CA LEU A 65 8.56 1.18 -22.82
C LEU A 65 9.12 2.57 -23.16
N SER A 66 8.29 3.60 -23.26
CA SER A 66 8.74 4.97 -23.55
C SER A 66 9.48 5.62 -22.37
N GLN A 67 9.22 5.18 -21.13
CA GLN A 67 9.79 5.74 -19.92
C GLN A 67 11.05 5.02 -19.45
N LEU A 68 11.29 3.75 -19.82
CA LEU A 68 12.41 2.93 -19.35
C LEU A 68 13.78 3.56 -19.57
N PHE A 69 13.92 4.47 -20.52
CA PHE A 69 15.17 5.13 -20.89
C PHE A 69 15.25 6.61 -20.46
N GLY A 70 14.21 7.14 -19.80
CA GLY A 70 14.17 8.51 -19.31
C GLY A 70 14.87 8.68 -17.96
N ARG A 71 15.64 9.75 -17.78
CA ARG A 71 16.26 10.09 -16.49
C ARG A 71 15.25 10.36 -15.37
N GLU A 72 14.02 10.72 -15.71
CA GLU A 72 12.94 11.10 -14.79
C GLU A 72 11.75 10.12 -14.88
N ALA A 73 12.03 8.87 -15.24
CA ALA A 73 10.99 7.86 -15.40
C ALA A 73 10.29 7.54 -14.05
N ALA A 74 8.96 7.61 -14.05
CA ALA A 74 8.15 7.21 -12.90
C ALA A 74 8.29 5.71 -12.58
N VAL A 75 8.62 4.89 -13.59
CA VAL A 75 8.88 3.44 -13.46
C VAL A 75 10.27 3.15 -13.99
N ARG A 76 11.06 2.47 -13.18
CA ARG A 76 12.45 2.07 -13.54
C ARG A 76 12.66 0.58 -13.35
N MET A 77 13.49 0.01 -14.20
CA MET A 77 14.02 -1.34 -14.03
C MET A 77 15.47 -1.27 -13.63
N VAL A 78 15.85 -1.95 -12.56
CA VAL A 78 17.21 -2.01 -12.04
C VAL A 78 17.76 -3.42 -12.27
N GLY A 79 18.94 -3.49 -12.86
CA GLY A 79 19.61 -4.76 -13.19
C GLY A 79 18.95 -5.54 -14.33
N VAL A 80 19.40 -6.77 -14.50
CA VAL A 80 18.85 -7.71 -15.51
C VAL A 80 17.69 -8.48 -14.89
N PRO A 81 16.51 -8.52 -15.53
CA PRO A 81 15.35 -9.23 -14.98
C PRO A 81 15.60 -10.74 -14.92
N GLY A 82 15.55 -11.30 -13.72
CA GLY A 82 15.61 -12.75 -13.50
C GLY A 82 14.36 -13.50 -13.97
N PRO A 83 14.37 -14.84 -13.97
CA PRO A 83 13.25 -15.67 -14.47
C PRO A 83 11.90 -15.37 -13.77
N ALA A 84 11.91 -15.12 -12.47
CA ALA A 84 10.71 -14.80 -11.70
C ALA A 84 10.07 -13.49 -12.18
N LEU A 85 10.89 -12.43 -12.36
CA LEU A 85 10.42 -11.14 -12.86
C LEU A 85 9.93 -11.24 -14.30
N LEU A 86 10.62 -12.01 -15.16
CA LEU A 86 10.17 -12.25 -16.54
C LEU A 86 8.81 -12.98 -16.58
N SER A 87 8.60 -13.98 -15.71
CA SER A 87 7.32 -14.67 -15.56
C SER A 87 6.23 -13.71 -15.11
N TRP A 88 6.53 -12.86 -14.11
CA TRP A 88 5.62 -11.84 -13.63
C TRP A 88 5.23 -10.84 -14.74
N LEU A 89 6.20 -10.33 -15.51
CA LEU A 89 5.97 -9.40 -16.63
C LEU A 89 5.11 -10.03 -17.73
N ARG A 90 5.26 -11.33 -18.02
CA ARG A 90 4.39 -12.05 -18.96
C ARG A 90 2.95 -12.11 -18.48
N ARG A 91 2.72 -12.40 -17.18
CA ARG A 91 1.39 -12.41 -16.56
C ARG A 91 0.78 -11.01 -16.54
N TRP A 92 1.58 -10.01 -16.17
CA TRP A 92 1.18 -8.61 -16.18
C TRP A 92 0.74 -8.15 -17.58
N ARG A 93 1.51 -8.49 -18.63
CA ARG A 93 1.13 -8.17 -20.02
C ARG A 93 -0.18 -8.84 -20.43
N ARG A 94 -0.45 -10.06 -19.99
CA ARG A 94 -1.72 -10.75 -20.25
C ARG A 94 -2.89 -10.05 -19.54
N ALA A 95 -2.67 -9.54 -18.34
CA ALA A 95 -3.67 -8.81 -17.57
C ALA A 95 -3.98 -7.41 -18.14
N CYS A 96 -3.11 -6.84 -18.99
CA CYS A 96 -3.36 -5.58 -19.70
C CYS A 96 -4.46 -5.67 -20.80
N LYS A 97 -5.04 -6.82 -21.06
CA LYS A 97 -6.16 -6.96 -22.00
C LYS A 97 -7.38 -6.18 -21.47
N PRO A 98 -8.09 -5.41 -22.35
CA PRO A 98 -9.19 -4.54 -21.92
C PRO A 98 -10.24 -5.22 -21.05
N ALA A 99 -10.72 -6.42 -21.42
CA ALA A 99 -11.73 -7.14 -20.66
C ALA A 99 -11.22 -7.59 -19.28
N THR A 100 -9.95 -8.04 -19.18
CA THR A 100 -9.33 -8.42 -17.90
C THR A 100 -9.14 -7.20 -17.02
N TYR A 101 -8.64 -6.11 -17.59
CA TYR A 101 -8.47 -4.84 -16.88
C TYR A 101 -9.79 -4.33 -16.31
N ALA A 102 -10.86 -4.27 -17.15
CA ALA A 102 -12.16 -3.78 -16.72
C ALA A 102 -12.70 -4.58 -15.52
N ARG A 103 -12.72 -5.92 -15.63
CA ARG A 103 -13.18 -6.80 -14.53
C ARG A 103 -12.37 -6.58 -13.24
N ASN A 104 -11.05 -6.56 -13.35
CA ASN A 104 -10.17 -6.42 -12.18
C ASN A 104 -10.26 -5.02 -11.55
N ARG A 105 -10.36 -3.97 -12.39
CA ARG A 105 -10.60 -2.60 -11.94
C ARG A 105 -11.90 -2.50 -11.15
N ASP A 106 -13.00 -3.02 -11.69
CA ASP A 106 -14.32 -2.92 -11.07
C ASP A 106 -14.37 -3.67 -9.73
N ALA A 107 -13.71 -4.83 -9.65
CA ALA A 107 -13.58 -5.57 -8.39
C ALA A 107 -12.81 -4.76 -7.34
N ILE A 108 -11.62 -4.23 -7.69
CA ILE A 108 -10.81 -3.43 -6.77
C ILE A 108 -11.54 -2.15 -6.34
N LEU A 109 -12.24 -1.48 -7.25
CA LEU A 109 -12.98 -0.26 -6.92
C LEU A 109 -14.10 -0.54 -5.92
N ARG A 110 -14.88 -1.61 -6.10
CA ARG A 110 -15.90 -2.01 -5.11
C ARG A 110 -15.27 -2.27 -3.73
N LEU A 111 -14.16 -3.00 -3.70
CA LEU A 111 -13.43 -3.25 -2.45
C LEU A 111 -12.90 -1.95 -1.82
N ALA A 112 -12.39 -1.02 -2.62
CA ALA A 112 -11.87 0.25 -2.14
C ALA A 112 -12.96 1.16 -1.55
N HIS A 113 -14.15 1.19 -2.16
CA HIS A 113 -15.29 1.92 -1.62
C HIS A 113 -15.77 1.36 -0.28
N ASP A 114 -15.98 0.04 -0.20
CA ASP A 114 -16.33 -0.63 1.05
C ASP A 114 -15.25 -0.41 2.12
N SER A 115 -13.98 -0.53 1.74
CA SER A 115 -12.86 -0.32 2.64
C SER A 115 -12.80 1.10 3.18
N LEU A 116 -13.03 2.14 2.35
CA LEU A 116 -13.04 3.53 2.80
C LEU A 116 -14.18 3.78 3.81
N ALA A 117 -15.38 3.26 3.53
CA ALA A 117 -16.52 3.38 4.44
C ALA A 117 -16.20 2.72 5.79
N ARG A 118 -15.65 1.50 5.78
CA ARG A 118 -15.24 0.78 7.00
C ARG A 118 -14.12 1.48 7.75
N THR A 119 -13.13 2.03 7.04
CA THR A 119 -12.02 2.76 7.67
C THR A 119 -12.54 3.99 8.41
N ARG A 120 -13.48 4.74 7.80
CA ARG A 120 -14.10 5.92 8.42
C ARG A 120 -14.94 5.52 9.64
N ALA A 121 -15.81 4.53 9.51
CA ALA A 121 -16.62 4.03 10.62
C ALA A 121 -15.75 3.54 11.78
N LEU A 122 -14.73 2.71 11.51
CA LEU A 122 -13.81 2.24 12.54
C LEU A 122 -13.05 3.39 13.22
N ALA A 123 -12.62 4.39 12.46
CA ALA A 123 -11.93 5.55 13.03
C ALA A 123 -12.85 6.39 13.92
N GLU A 124 -14.11 6.55 13.53
CA GLU A 124 -15.14 7.28 14.29
C GLU A 124 -15.52 6.50 15.57
N ASP A 125 -15.87 5.23 15.44
CA ASP A 125 -16.32 4.37 16.55
C ASP A 125 -15.22 4.20 17.62
N ALA A 126 -13.97 4.00 17.19
CA ALA A 126 -12.83 3.79 18.05
C ALA A 126 -12.04 5.08 18.37
N GLN A 127 -12.49 6.23 17.90
CA GLN A 127 -11.85 7.54 18.07
C GLN A 127 -10.37 7.54 17.67
N ILE A 128 -10.06 6.90 16.55
CA ILE A 128 -8.69 6.83 16.00
C ILE A 128 -8.39 8.10 15.23
N GLU A 129 -7.44 8.89 15.72
CA GLU A 129 -6.91 10.04 15.01
C GLU A 129 -5.65 9.66 14.24
N TYR A 130 -5.64 9.91 12.92
CA TYR A 130 -4.55 9.50 12.04
C TYR A 130 -4.14 10.59 11.04
N GLU A 131 -4.11 11.85 11.50
CA GLU A 131 -3.80 13.02 10.67
C GLU A 131 -4.62 13.01 9.36
N GLN A 132 -5.90 12.71 9.50
CA GLN A 132 -6.83 12.55 8.38
C GLN A 132 -7.17 13.87 7.71
N GLY A 133 -7.39 13.81 6.39
CA GLY A 133 -7.87 14.93 5.60
C GLY A 133 -8.76 14.47 4.45
N ARG A 134 -9.36 15.44 3.76
CA ARG A 134 -10.23 15.19 2.60
C ARG A 134 -9.78 15.99 1.41
N GLY A 135 -10.03 15.46 0.25
CA GLY A 135 -9.71 16.04 -1.04
C GLY A 135 -8.38 15.57 -1.60
N ALA A 136 -8.37 15.42 -2.91
CA ALA A 136 -7.14 15.21 -3.68
C ALA A 136 -7.23 15.97 -5.01
N LEU A 137 -6.11 16.53 -5.46
CA LEU A 137 -6.00 17.27 -6.69
C LEU A 137 -4.88 16.72 -7.56
N VAL A 138 -5.20 16.19 -8.75
CA VAL A 138 -4.22 15.80 -9.76
C VAL A 138 -3.87 17.03 -10.58
N LEU A 139 -2.60 17.37 -10.65
CA LEU A 139 -2.09 18.54 -11.37
C LEU A 139 -1.62 18.14 -12.77
N LEU A 140 -2.14 18.84 -13.79
CA LEU A 140 -1.89 18.59 -15.20
C LEU A 140 -1.15 19.80 -15.80
N ARG A 141 0.07 19.56 -16.26
CA ARG A 141 0.96 20.62 -16.73
C ARG A 141 0.71 21.00 -18.17
N ASP A 142 0.24 20.08 -19.02
CA ASP A 142 0.05 20.31 -20.44
C ASP A 142 -1.20 19.64 -21.02
N GLN A 143 -1.46 19.92 -22.32
CA GLN A 143 -2.63 19.42 -23.02
C GLN A 143 -2.58 17.90 -23.27
N ALA A 144 -1.40 17.31 -23.39
CA ALA A 144 -1.25 15.87 -23.60
C ALA A 144 -1.65 15.10 -22.33
N GLU A 145 -1.28 15.61 -21.16
CA GLU A 145 -1.69 15.07 -19.86
C GLU A 145 -3.21 15.16 -19.69
N ILE A 146 -3.84 16.30 -20.05
CA ILE A 146 -5.30 16.47 -20.01
C ILE A 146 -5.99 15.43 -20.91
N ALA A 147 -5.52 15.27 -22.15
CA ALA A 147 -6.09 14.29 -23.08
C ALA A 147 -5.94 12.84 -22.57
N GLN A 148 -4.81 12.53 -21.91
CA GLN A 148 -4.58 11.21 -21.31
C GLN A 148 -5.51 10.97 -20.15
N VAL A 149 -5.61 11.93 -19.22
CA VAL A 149 -6.44 11.82 -18.02
C VAL A 149 -7.92 11.71 -18.38
N ARG A 150 -8.42 12.49 -19.34
CA ARG A 150 -9.80 12.38 -19.84
C ARG A 150 -10.17 10.95 -20.28
N ARG A 151 -9.26 10.25 -20.97
CA ARG A 151 -9.49 8.83 -21.34
C ARG A 151 -9.58 7.93 -20.11
N GLY A 152 -8.75 8.17 -19.10
CA GLY A 152 -8.82 7.46 -17.81
C GLY A 152 -10.12 7.73 -17.04
N LEU A 153 -10.53 9.00 -16.97
CA LEU A 153 -11.78 9.40 -16.32
C LEU A 153 -13.02 8.83 -17.00
N ALA A 154 -13.01 8.76 -18.33
CA ALA A 154 -14.10 8.11 -19.08
C ALA A 154 -14.30 6.63 -18.68
N LEU A 155 -13.22 5.93 -18.29
CA LEU A 155 -13.29 4.57 -17.77
C LEU A 155 -13.83 4.49 -16.34
N LEU A 156 -13.90 5.60 -15.62
CA LEU A 156 -14.40 5.68 -14.25
C LEU A 156 -15.81 6.32 -14.16
N ALA A 157 -16.37 6.77 -15.27
CA ALA A 157 -17.64 7.51 -15.29
C ALA A 157 -18.81 6.73 -14.64
N ASP A 158 -18.84 5.40 -14.83
CA ASP A 158 -19.92 4.54 -14.34
C ASP A 158 -19.66 3.98 -12.92
N THR A 159 -18.60 4.45 -12.24
CA THR A 159 -18.18 3.87 -10.95
C THR A 159 -18.74 4.58 -9.73
N GLY A 160 -19.51 5.66 -9.91
CA GLY A 160 -20.07 6.47 -8.82
C GLY A 160 -19.04 7.36 -8.11
N LEU A 161 -17.81 7.46 -8.64
CA LEU A 161 -16.77 8.34 -8.10
C LEU A 161 -17.03 9.80 -8.50
N GLU A 162 -16.99 10.69 -7.52
CA GLU A 162 -17.05 12.12 -7.77
C GLU A 162 -15.66 12.66 -8.13
N PHE A 163 -15.54 13.21 -9.33
CA PHE A 163 -14.35 13.91 -9.79
C PHE A 163 -14.72 15.04 -10.75
N HIS A 164 -13.96 16.13 -10.69
CA HIS A 164 -14.17 17.31 -11.52
C HIS A 164 -12.90 17.68 -12.26
N LEU A 165 -12.99 17.84 -13.57
CA LEU A 165 -11.91 18.46 -14.34
C LEU A 165 -12.03 19.98 -14.13
N VAL A 166 -11.03 20.58 -13.54
CA VAL A 166 -10.96 21.97 -13.14
C VAL A 166 -9.83 22.70 -13.89
N ASP A 167 -10.00 23.98 -14.16
CA ASP A 167 -8.95 24.81 -14.76
C ASP A 167 -7.85 25.20 -13.77
N ALA A 168 -6.79 25.85 -14.25
CA ALA A 168 -5.64 26.23 -13.43
C ALA A 168 -6.01 27.22 -12.31
N GLU A 169 -6.95 28.12 -12.56
CA GLU A 169 -7.41 29.09 -11.55
C GLU A 169 -8.19 28.39 -10.44
N GLN A 170 -9.08 27.46 -10.81
CA GLN A 170 -9.80 26.61 -9.85
C GLN A 170 -8.85 25.75 -9.03
N CYS A 171 -7.80 25.17 -9.66
CA CYS A 171 -6.75 24.44 -8.91
C CYS A 171 -6.13 25.31 -7.82
N ARG A 172 -5.78 26.57 -8.14
CA ARG A 172 -5.19 27.52 -7.18
C ARG A 172 -6.17 28.02 -6.13
N ARG A 173 -7.48 28.01 -6.41
CA ARG A 173 -8.50 28.25 -5.37
C ARG A 173 -8.61 27.10 -4.39
N ILE A 174 -8.49 25.85 -4.89
CA ILE A 174 -8.50 24.65 -4.03
C ILE A 174 -7.23 24.59 -3.18
N GLU A 175 -6.07 24.83 -3.81
CA GLU A 175 -4.73 24.80 -3.18
C GLU A 175 -4.02 26.16 -3.38
N PRO A 176 -4.27 27.16 -2.52
CA PRO A 176 -3.75 28.51 -2.70
C PRO A 176 -2.24 28.65 -2.61
N ALA A 177 -1.56 27.71 -1.94
CA ALA A 177 -0.11 27.70 -1.79
C ALA A 177 0.65 27.18 -3.03
N LEU A 178 -0.06 26.76 -4.10
CA LEU A 178 0.59 26.33 -5.33
C LEU A 178 1.40 27.45 -5.98
N GLU A 179 2.66 27.14 -6.35
CA GLU A 179 3.57 28.09 -7.01
C GLU A 179 2.96 28.63 -8.32
N GLN A 180 2.95 29.95 -8.44
CA GLN A 180 2.33 30.66 -9.57
C GLN A 180 3.14 30.50 -10.87
N ALA A 181 4.47 30.45 -10.76
CA ALA A 181 5.37 30.35 -11.90
C ALA A 181 5.37 28.94 -12.53
N THR A 182 4.96 27.92 -11.77
CA THR A 182 4.92 26.54 -12.25
C THR A 182 3.77 26.36 -13.28
N GLN A 183 4.11 25.77 -14.43
CA GLN A 183 3.15 25.51 -15.48
C GLN A 183 2.03 24.59 -14.99
N LEU A 184 0.80 25.11 -15.01
CA LEU A 184 -0.42 24.39 -14.66
C LEU A 184 -1.49 24.73 -15.71
N ARG A 185 -2.11 23.71 -16.31
CA ARG A 185 -3.16 23.91 -17.32
C ARG A 185 -4.55 23.51 -16.81
N ALA A 186 -4.60 22.44 -16.02
CA ALA A 186 -5.84 21.92 -15.45
C ALA A 186 -5.54 21.02 -14.25
N GLY A 187 -6.59 20.55 -13.57
CA GLY A 187 -6.48 19.53 -12.57
C GLY A 187 -7.69 18.61 -12.56
N VAL A 188 -7.56 17.46 -11.88
CA VAL A 188 -8.71 16.62 -11.52
C VAL A 188 -8.89 16.69 -10.01
N HIS A 189 -10.00 17.26 -9.59
CA HIS A 189 -10.37 17.36 -8.19
C HIS A 189 -11.26 16.20 -7.77
N HIS A 190 -10.87 15.53 -6.68
CA HIS A 190 -11.63 14.47 -6.01
C HIS A 190 -11.98 14.94 -4.60
N PRO A 191 -13.13 15.55 -4.37
CA PRO A 191 -13.47 16.16 -3.09
C PRO A 191 -13.58 15.15 -1.94
N ASP A 192 -14.07 13.94 -2.23
CA ASP A 192 -14.30 12.88 -1.25
C ASP A 192 -13.11 11.92 -1.05
N ALA A 193 -11.99 12.17 -1.75
CA ALA A 193 -10.78 11.39 -1.52
C ALA A 193 -10.34 11.52 -0.06
N GLY A 194 -10.08 10.38 0.59
CA GLY A 194 -9.51 10.37 1.93
C GLY A 194 -7.99 10.40 1.88
N ILE A 195 -7.39 10.99 2.87
CA ILE A 195 -5.96 10.89 3.16
C ILE A 195 -5.75 10.64 4.65
N GLY A 196 -4.58 10.14 5.02
CA GLY A 196 -4.21 9.98 6.42
C GLY A 196 -2.91 9.22 6.65
N ASN A 197 -2.46 9.24 7.88
CA ASN A 197 -1.26 8.57 8.32
C ASN A 197 -1.54 7.08 8.61
N CYS A 198 -1.25 6.24 7.63
CA CYS A 198 -1.42 4.78 7.70
C CYS A 198 -0.76 4.15 8.94
N ARG A 199 0.48 4.58 9.25
CA ARG A 199 1.21 4.05 10.41
C ARG A 199 0.55 4.42 11.72
N GLN A 200 0.11 5.67 11.87
CA GLN A 200 -0.55 6.15 13.07
C GLN A 200 -1.87 5.38 13.30
N PHE A 201 -2.68 5.21 12.25
CA PHE A 201 -3.88 4.40 12.30
C PHE A 201 -3.58 2.96 12.75
N ALA A 202 -2.60 2.31 12.13
CA ALA A 202 -2.23 0.93 12.46
C ALA A 202 -1.72 0.78 13.90
N LEU A 203 -0.95 1.76 14.42
CA LEU A 203 -0.43 1.73 15.79
C LEU A 203 -1.54 1.94 16.83
N GLN A 204 -2.46 2.86 16.60
CA GLN A 204 -3.60 3.07 17.50
C GLN A 204 -4.53 1.86 17.49
N LEU A 205 -4.87 1.33 16.31
CA LEU A 205 -5.69 0.13 16.20
C LEU A 205 -5.03 -1.07 16.88
N LYS A 206 -3.69 -1.25 16.73
CA LYS A 206 -2.94 -2.26 17.47
C LYS A 206 -3.11 -2.11 18.99
N SER A 207 -2.99 -0.88 19.50
CA SER A 207 -3.11 -0.63 20.95
C SER A 207 -4.51 -0.96 21.46
N LEU A 208 -5.55 -0.62 20.70
CA LEU A 208 -6.94 -0.98 21.02
C LEU A 208 -7.13 -2.51 21.03
N LEU A 209 -6.59 -3.21 20.04
CA LEU A 209 -6.65 -4.66 19.95
C LEU A 209 -5.92 -5.35 21.10
N GLN A 210 -4.78 -4.82 21.54
CA GLN A 210 -4.07 -5.34 22.71
C GLN A 210 -4.90 -5.17 24.01
N ALA A 211 -5.59 -4.03 24.14
CA ALA A 211 -6.51 -3.82 25.26
C ALA A 211 -7.72 -4.76 25.22
N ASP A 212 -8.13 -5.19 24.02
CA ASP A 212 -9.21 -6.17 23.80
C ASP A 212 -8.72 -7.64 23.78
N GLY A 213 -7.48 -7.91 24.18
CA GLY A 213 -6.95 -9.26 24.38
C GLY A 213 -6.25 -9.89 23.16
N VAL A 214 -6.04 -9.16 22.07
CA VAL A 214 -5.23 -9.65 20.95
C VAL A 214 -3.75 -9.65 21.33
N VAL A 215 -3.08 -10.78 21.15
CA VAL A 215 -1.65 -10.94 21.44
C VAL A 215 -0.82 -10.49 20.23
N PHE A 216 0.18 -9.63 20.47
CA PHE A 216 1.17 -9.23 19.45
C PHE A 216 2.55 -9.75 19.84
N GLU A 217 3.00 -10.79 19.15
CA GLU A 217 4.33 -11.35 19.25
C GLU A 217 5.28 -10.56 18.34
N LEU A 218 5.81 -9.45 18.87
CA LEU A 218 6.78 -8.61 18.17
C LEU A 218 8.18 -9.22 18.23
N GLN A 219 9.06 -8.87 17.26
CA GLN A 219 10.39 -9.47 17.08
C GLN A 219 10.32 -11.01 16.94
N ARG A 220 9.21 -11.51 16.39
CA ARG A 220 8.98 -12.92 16.12
C ARG A 220 8.79 -13.13 14.62
N GLU A 221 9.76 -13.76 13.98
CA GLU A 221 9.72 -14.11 12.57
C GLU A 221 9.18 -15.52 12.37
N VAL A 222 8.05 -15.65 11.70
CA VAL A 222 7.52 -16.94 11.28
C VAL A 222 8.35 -17.44 10.11
N GLN A 223 8.93 -18.62 10.26
CA GLN A 223 9.79 -19.25 9.24
C GLN A 223 9.08 -20.36 8.49
N ARG A 224 8.13 -21.06 9.14
CA ARG A 224 7.46 -22.23 8.59
C ARG A 224 6.04 -22.36 9.14
N LEU A 225 5.16 -22.80 8.27
CA LEU A 225 3.79 -23.21 8.56
C LEU A 225 3.64 -24.70 8.26
N GLU A 226 2.97 -25.44 9.13
CA GLU A 226 2.78 -26.88 8.95
C GLU A 226 1.32 -27.26 9.23
N PRO A 227 0.54 -27.56 8.19
CA PRO A 227 -0.84 -28.01 8.34
C PRO A 227 -0.90 -29.31 9.16
N GLN A 228 -1.89 -29.41 10.04
CA GLN A 228 -2.19 -30.56 10.87
C GLN A 228 -3.65 -30.96 10.68
N PRO A 229 -4.08 -32.16 11.08
CA PRO A 229 -5.45 -32.63 10.87
C PRO A 229 -6.53 -31.70 11.44
N ASP A 230 -6.24 -31.02 12.54
CA ASP A 230 -7.17 -30.19 13.32
C ASP A 230 -6.61 -28.78 13.58
N GLY A 231 -5.79 -28.24 12.66
CA GLY A 231 -5.24 -26.92 12.78
C GLY A 231 -3.95 -26.70 12.00
N ILE A 232 -3.13 -25.78 12.44
CA ILE A 232 -1.85 -25.44 11.83
C ILE A 232 -0.80 -25.09 12.88
N ALA A 233 0.41 -25.66 12.72
CA ALA A 233 1.55 -25.30 13.55
C ALA A 233 2.33 -24.15 12.92
N VAL A 234 2.64 -23.13 13.71
CA VAL A 234 3.40 -21.93 13.34
C VAL A 234 4.77 -22.02 14.00
N TYR A 235 5.83 -22.10 13.22
CA TYR A 235 7.21 -22.12 13.71
C TYR A 235 7.81 -20.74 13.59
N SER A 236 8.23 -20.16 14.72
CA SER A 236 8.78 -18.82 14.79
C SER A 236 10.11 -18.78 15.55
N VAL A 237 10.94 -17.81 15.20
CA VAL A 237 12.21 -17.52 15.88
C VAL A 237 12.22 -16.06 16.34
N THR A 238 13.03 -15.75 17.35
CA THR A 238 13.30 -14.36 17.71
C THR A 238 14.04 -13.67 16.56
N SER A 239 13.49 -12.58 16.09
CA SER A 239 14.12 -11.77 15.03
C SER A 239 14.98 -10.69 15.65
N ASP A 240 16.29 -10.73 15.38
CA ASP A 240 17.24 -9.71 15.81
C ASP A 240 17.27 -8.60 14.75
N MET A 241 16.38 -7.65 14.93
CA MET A 241 16.15 -6.60 13.97
C MET A 241 17.03 -5.37 14.14
N HIS A 242 17.98 -5.40 15.11
CA HIS A 242 19.07 -4.44 15.20
C HIS A 242 20.28 -4.82 14.36
N ALA A 243 20.30 -6.02 13.77
CA ALA A 243 21.32 -6.42 12.79
C ALA A 243 21.05 -5.74 11.44
N ASP A 244 21.41 -4.45 11.32
CA ASP A 244 21.18 -3.65 10.11
C ASP A 244 22.09 -4.06 8.93
N SER A 245 23.03 -4.97 9.12
CA SER A 245 23.96 -5.41 8.07
C SER A 245 23.97 -6.92 7.85
N ALA A 246 24.23 -7.34 6.60
CA ALA A 246 24.43 -8.74 6.24
C ALA A 246 25.63 -9.38 7.00
N LEU A 247 26.60 -8.57 7.42
CA LEU A 247 27.76 -8.96 8.22
C LEU A 247 27.40 -9.30 9.68
N GLU A 248 26.46 -8.56 10.28
CA GLU A 248 25.96 -8.85 11.63
C GLU A 248 25.08 -10.09 11.65
N ARG A 249 24.29 -10.33 10.59
CA ARG A 249 23.51 -11.57 10.42
C ARG A 249 24.37 -12.83 10.34
N GLY A 250 25.60 -12.71 9.83
CA GLY A 250 26.57 -13.82 9.74
C GLY A 250 27.34 -14.14 11.05
N ARG A 251 27.25 -13.31 12.08
CA ARG A 251 27.97 -13.48 13.36
C ARG A 251 27.20 -14.22 14.44
N ARG A 252 26.00 -14.73 14.18
CA ARG A 252 25.20 -15.45 15.17
C ARG A 252 25.77 -16.84 15.43
N SER A 253 26.31 -17.02 16.61
CA SER A 253 26.71 -18.32 17.17
C SER A 253 25.61 -19.00 18.01
N PHE A 254 24.45 -18.39 18.20
CA PHE A 254 23.30 -19.00 18.89
C PHE A 254 22.05 -18.89 18.02
N VAL A 255 21.65 -20.00 17.40
CA VAL A 255 20.33 -20.16 16.80
C VAL A 255 19.41 -20.57 17.93
N GLU A 256 18.56 -19.64 18.39
CA GLU A 256 17.49 -19.99 19.32
C GLU A 256 16.61 -21.06 18.66
N PRO A 257 16.26 -22.18 19.33
CA PRO A 257 15.40 -23.17 18.73
C PRO A 257 14.05 -22.55 18.33
N ALA A 258 13.56 -22.92 17.16
CA ALA A 258 12.27 -22.43 16.70
C ALA A 258 11.17 -22.83 17.67
N ARG A 259 10.42 -21.86 18.18
CA ARG A 259 9.20 -22.09 18.96
C ARG A 259 8.10 -22.55 18.01
N SER A 260 7.36 -23.57 18.39
CA SER A 260 6.19 -24.07 17.68
C SER A 260 4.93 -23.80 18.50
N ASP A 261 3.99 -23.08 17.93
CA ASP A 261 2.68 -22.80 18.51
C ASP A 261 1.59 -23.35 17.58
N ARG A 262 0.51 -23.88 18.15
CA ARG A 262 -0.61 -24.44 17.41
C ARG A 262 -1.80 -23.50 17.41
N PHE A 263 -2.46 -23.41 16.24
CA PHE A 263 -3.63 -22.57 15.99
C PHE A 263 -4.69 -23.36 15.21
N ASP A 264 -5.96 -22.97 15.37
CA ASP A 264 -7.06 -23.51 14.57
C ASP A 264 -6.93 -23.12 13.09
N ALA A 265 -6.40 -21.90 12.83
CA ALA A 265 -6.13 -21.40 11.49
C ALA A 265 -4.98 -20.38 11.49
N ALA A 266 -4.39 -20.14 10.33
CA ALA A 266 -3.42 -19.07 10.12
C ALA A 266 -3.79 -18.22 8.90
N VAL A 267 -3.52 -16.91 8.98
CA VAL A 267 -3.70 -15.93 7.89
C VAL A 267 -2.36 -15.30 7.53
N VAL A 268 -1.91 -15.47 6.29
CA VAL A 268 -0.66 -14.88 5.80
C VAL A 268 -0.90 -13.46 5.27
N CYS A 269 -0.48 -12.46 6.07
CA CYS A 269 -0.47 -11.02 5.77
C CYS A 269 0.96 -10.48 5.57
N ALA A 270 1.92 -11.35 5.24
CA ALA A 270 3.36 -11.09 5.27
C ALA A 270 3.90 -10.31 4.03
N ALA A 271 3.04 -9.70 3.24
CA ALA A 271 3.41 -8.89 2.07
C ALA A 271 4.44 -9.61 1.18
N ILE A 272 5.63 -9.01 0.94
CA ILE A 272 6.69 -9.62 0.11
C ILE A 272 7.33 -10.87 0.75
N GLY A 273 7.12 -11.11 2.03
CA GLY A 273 7.55 -12.34 2.72
C GLY A 273 6.62 -13.54 2.49
N ALA A 274 5.39 -13.31 2.01
CA ALA A 274 4.40 -14.37 1.83
C ALA A 274 4.87 -15.54 0.94
N PRO A 275 5.54 -15.33 -0.21
CA PRO A 275 6.00 -16.44 -1.04
C PRO A 275 6.94 -17.41 -0.33
N ALA A 276 7.81 -16.93 0.56
CA ALA A 276 8.73 -17.79 1.30
C ALA A 276 8.00 -18.76 2.25
N LEU A 277 6.90 -18.33 2.85
CA LEU A 277 6.06 -19.12 3.73
C LEU A 277 5.13 -20.09 2.97
N LEU A 278 4.67 -19.69 1.78
CA LEU A 278 3.65 -20.39 1.02
C LEU A 278 4.22 -21.41 0.04
N SER A 279 5.39 -21.14 -0.56
CA SER A 279 6.00 -22.04 -1.57
C SER A 279 6.30 -23.45 -1.07
N PRO A 280 6.77 -23.67 0.18
CA PRO A 280 6.94 -25.03 0.71
C PRO A 280 5.64 -25.83 0.80
N LEU A 281 4.50 -25.14 0.87
CA LEU A 281 3.15 -25.72 0.91
C LEU A 281 2.52 -25.83 -0.50
N GLN A 282 3.32 -25.67 -1.57
CA GLN A 282 2.89 -25.70 -2.96
C GLN A 282 1.87 -24.59 -3.33
N VAL A 283 1.77 -23.52 -2.53
CA VAL A 283 0.95 -22.36 -2.82
C VAL A 283 1.82 -21.28 -3.48
N HIS A 284 1.55 -21.00 -4.75
CA HIS A 284 2.40 -20.14 -5.58
C HIS A 284 1.70 -18.84 -5.92
N LEU A 285 2.06 -17.75 -5.24
CA LEU A 285 1.62 -16.40 -5.58
C LEU A 285 2.68 -15.73 -6.47
N PRO A 286 2.32 -15.22 -7.65
CA PRO A 286 3.24 -14.46 -8.51
C PRO A 286 3.41 -13.04 -7.99
N LEU A 287 3.97 -12.91 -6.80
CA LEU A 287 4.15 -11.65 -6.09
C LEU A 287 5.53 -11.08 -6.38
N GLN A 288 5.58 -9.80 -6.78
CA GLN A 288 6.80 -9.06 -7.07
C GLN A 288 6.91 -7.83 -6.19
N ALA A 289 8.09 -7.61 -5.61
CA ALA A 289 8.39 -6.37 -4.93
C ALA A 289 8.58 -5.23 -5.96
N VAL A 290 7.82 -4.15 -5.82
CA VAL A 290 8.01 -2.89 -6.54
C VAL A 290 8.30 -1.81 -5.52
N TYR A 291 9.52 -1.29 -5.53
CA TYR A 291 9.94 -0.33 -4.53
C TYR A 291 9.44 1.08 -4.87
N GLY A 292 8.96 1.78 -3.84
CA GLY A 292 8.61 3.19 -3.88
C GLY A 292 9.44 3.97 -2.87
N TYR A 293 9.51 5.28 -3.10
CA TYR A 293 10.28 6.20 -2.28
C TYR A 293 9.37 7.24 -1.66
N SER A 294 9.69 7.68 -0.46
CA SER A 294 9.08 8.88 0.11
C SER A 294 10.08 9.71 0.91
N VAL A 295 9.77 11.00 0.98
CA VAL A 295 10.44 11.98 1.83
C VAL A 295 9.37 12.62 2.69
N THR A 296 9.55 12.61 4.01
CA THR A 296 8.67 13.31 4.95
C THR A 296 9.42 14.47 5.57
N LEU A 297 8.82 15.67 5.51
CA LEU A 297 9.43 16.92 5.92
C LEU A 297 8.46 17.72 6.80
N PRO A 298 8.94 18.39 7.87
CA PRO A 298 8.13 19.38 8.57
C PRO A 298 7.81 20.56 7.64
N VAL A 299 6.57 21.04 7.71
CA VAL A 299 6.15 22.28 7.03
C VAL A 299 6.73 23.48 7.76
N ARG A 300 7.15 24.49 7.04
CA ARG A 300 7.51 25.78 7.63
C ARG A 300 6.25 26.55 7.99
N HIS A 301 6.26 27.14 9.15
CA HIS A 301 5.21 28.05 9.61
C HIS A 301 5.79 29.44 9.71
N PHE A 302 5.17 30.39 9.02
CA PHE A 302 5.45 31.81 9.15
C PHE A 302 4.16 32.53 9.50
N GLU A 303 4.19 33.48 10.44
CA GLU A 303 3.00 34.24 10.83
C GLU A 303 2.34 34.96 9.63
N ALA A 304 3.16 35.44 8.69
CA ALA A 304 2.67 36.15 7.49
C ALA A 304 2.10 35.17 6.42
N TYR A 305 2.48 33.91 6.46
CA TYR A 305 2.09 32.89 5.47
C TYR A 305 1.83 31.53 6.17
N PRO A 306 0.70 31.39 6.87
CA PRO A 306 0.42 30.18 7.66
C PRO A 306 0.22 28.91 6.81
N ASP A 307 -0.18 29.08 5.55
CA ASP A 307 -0.56 27.97 4.63
C ASP A 307 0.50 27.75 3.53
N MET A 308 1.74 27.45 3.90
CA MET A 308 2.83 27.26 2.91
C MET A 308 2.82 25.91 2.20
N GLY A 309 2.13 24.92 2.70
CA GLY A 309 2.07 23.57 2.13
C GLY A 309 0.70 23.21 1.57
N PRO A 310 0.53 21.96 1.08
CA PRO A 310 -0.77 21.52 0.60
C PRO A 310 -1.80 21.50 1.74
N ARG A 311 -3.07 21.72 1.42
CA ARG A 311 -4.19 21.56 2.35
C ARG A 311 -4.58 20.10 2.54
N ALA A 312 -4.50 19.32 1.48
CA ALA A 312 -4.84 17.90 1.48
C ALA A 312 -3.78 17.05 0.75
N ALA A 313 -4.11 16.50 -0.39
CA ALA A 313 -3.18 15.73 -1.21
C ALA A 313 -3.16 16.23 -2.65
N LEU A 314 -1.96 16.22 -3.24
CA LEU A 314 -1.76 16.51 -4.65
C LEU A 314 -1.04 15.35 -5.32
N VAL A 315 -1.26 15.21 -6.62
CA VAL A 315 -0.51 14.29 -7.48
C VAL A 315 -0.06 15.05 -8.72
N ASP A 316 1.24 15.13 -8.90
CA ASP A 316 1.81 15.57 -10.17
C ASP A 316 1.71 14.44 -11.20
N GLU A 317 0.88 14.62 -12.22
CA GLU A 317 0.61 13.57 -13.21
C GLU A 317 1.85 13.21 -14.04
N ARG A 318 2.71 14.20 -14.32
CA ARG A 318 3.92 14.03 -15.14
C ARG A 318 4.92 13.07 -14.48
N TYR A 319 5.22 13.32 -13.21
CA TYR A 319 6.23 12.56 -12.45
C TYR A 319 5.62 11.40 -11.66
N LYS A 320 4.26 11.30 -11.57
CA LYS A 320 3.55 10.34 -10.70
C LYS A 320 4.02 10.44 -9.24
N VAL A 321 4.22 11.66 -8.80
CA VAL A 321 4.64 12.02 -7.44
C VAL A 321 3.46 12.65 -6.71
N SER A 322 3.19 12.16 -5.51
CA SER A 322 2.20 12.74 -4.61
C SER A 322 2.85 13.63 -3.55
N ILE A 323 2.17 14.68 -3.15
CA ILE A 323 2.49 15.52 -1.99
C ILE A 323 1.26 15.51 -1.07
N THR A 324 1.40 14.97 0.14
CA THR A 324 0.29 14.80 1.08
C THR A 324 0.56 15.54 2.38
N ARG A 325 -0.41 16.32 2.87
CA ARG A 325 -0.36 16.93 4.20
C ARG A 325 -0.69 15.89 5.27
N LEU A 326 0.16 15.76 6.28
CA LEU A 326 -0.01 14.91 7.45
C LEU A 326 0.30 15.74 8.72
N GLY A 327 -0.72 16.37 9.30
CA GLY A 327 -0.53 17.32 10.40
C GLY A 327 0.43 18.44 10.03
N ASP A 328 1.50 18.60 10.80
CA ASP A 328 2.55 19.60 10.57
C ASP A 328 3.64 19.16 9.59
N ARG A 329 3.44 18.05 8.91
CA ARG A 329 4.40 17.50 7.95
C ARG A 329 3.78 17.37 6.58
N MET A 330 4.61 17.40 5.57
CA MET A 330 4.26 16.98 4.23
C MET A 330 5.07 15.75 3.84
N ARG A 331 4.43 14.84 3.12
CA ARG A 331 5.06 13.63 2.57
C ARG A 331 5.01 13.66 1.07
N ILE A 332 6.17 13.58 0.46
CA ILE A 332 6.34 13.48 -0.97
C ILE A 332 6.66 12.01 -1.29
N ALA A 333 5.85 11.37 -2.12
CA ALA A 333 6.01 9.96 -2.41
C ALA A 333 5.83 9.68 -3.90
N GLY A 334 6.65 8.79 -4.44
CA GLY A 334 6.61 8.46 -5.85
C GLY A 334 7.56 7.33 -6.22
N SER A 335 7.89 7.28 -7.48
CA SER A 335 8.74 6.28 -8.13
C SER A 335 8.20 4.85 -8.01
N ALA A 336 8.61 4.03 -8.96
CA ALA A 336 8.35 2.60 -8.96
C ALA A 336 9.57 1.89 -9.53
N GLU A 337 10.26 1.12 -8.69
CA GLU A 337 11.48 0.43 -9.03
C GLU A 337 11.25 -1.08 -9.04
N LEU A 338 11.55 -1.71 -10.16
CA LEU A 338 11.51 -3.15 -10.38
C LEU A 338 12.93 -3.71 -10.38
N GLY A 339 13.17 -4.81 -9.69
CA GLY A 339 14.46 -5.51 -9.70
C GLY A 339 15.51 -4.98 -8.70
N GLY A 340 15.23 -3.88 -7.97
CA GLY A 340 16.11 -3.36 -6.93
C GLY A 340 15.97 -4.12 -5.60
N THR A 341 16.70 -3.66 -4.59
CA THR A 341 16.68 -4.16 -3.21
C THR A 341 16.13 -3.13 -2.24
N ALA A 342 15.80 -3.54 -1.01
CA ALA A 342 15.28 -2.64 0.02
C ALA A 342 16.34 -1.63 0.50
N ASP A 343 17.61 -2.05 0.51
CA ASP A 343 18.71 -1.34 1.17
C ASP A 343 19.40 -0.30 0.27
N ASP A 344 19.12 -0.31 -1.04
CA ASP A 344 19.73 0.60 -2.02
C ASP A 344 18.85 1.82 -2.26
N LEU A 345 19.13 2.92 -1.56
CA LEU A 345 18.48 4.22 -1.78
C LEU A 345 19.11 4.91 -3.00
N ARG A 346 18.29 5.25 -3.99
CA ARG A 346 18.73 5.90 -5.22
C ARG A 346 18.53 7.41 -5.17
N ASP A 347 19.62 8.15 -5.29
CA ASP A 347 19.62 9.61 -5.26
C ASP A 347 18.77 10.24 -6.37
N ASP A 348 18.74 9.64 -7.56
CA ASP A 348 17.96 10.14 -8.69
C ASP A 348 16.42 10.01 -8.47
N ALA A 349 15.99 8.98 -7.73
CA ALA A 349 14.60 8.86 -7.31
C ALA A 349 14.22 9.92 -6.28
N LEU A 350 15.09 10.17 -5.30
CA LEU A 350 14.91 11.21 -4.29
C LEU A 350 14.96 12.62 -4.92
N ALA A 351 15.88 12.86 -5.85
CA ALA A 351 15.97 14.13 -6.58
C ALA A 351 14.67 14.48 -7.33
N THR A 352 13.99 13.47 -7.89
CA THR A 352 12.69 13.67 -8.53
C THR A 352 11.61 14.12 -7.51
N LEU A 353 11.61 13.55 -6.31
CA LEU A 353 10.66 13.95 -5.25
C LEU A 353 10.91 15.39 -4.81
N TYR A 354 12.18 15.76 -4.57
CA TYR A 354 12.53 17.14 -4.20
C TYR A 354 12.21 18.15 -5.31
N ARG A 355 12.45 17.79 -6.57
CA ARG A 355 12.08 18.64 -7.71
C ARG A 355 10.58 18.93 -7.71
N VAL A 356 9.72 17.91 -7.58
CA VAL A 356 8.27 18.10 -7.60
C VAL A 356 7.81 18.93 -6.39
N LEU A 357 8.46 18.76 -5.23
CA LEU A 357 8.21 19.61 -4.07
C LEU A 357 8.53 21.08 -4.38
N GLU A 358 9.73 21.37 -4.90
CA GLU A 358 10.16 22.73 -5.23
C GLU A 358 9.34 23.34 -6.37
N ASP A 359 8.91 22.55 -7.35
CA ASP A 359 8.03 23.01 -8.43
C ASP A 359 6.69 23.54 -7.87
N TRP A 360 6.09 22.87 -6.89
CA TRP A 360 4.75 23.20 -6.42
C TRP A 360 4.71 24.00 -5.12
N PHE A 361 5.66 23.80 -4.24
CA PHE A 361 5.74 24.44 -2.92
C PHE A 361 7.16 24.85 -2.58
N PRO A 362 7.74 25.81 -3.33
CA PRO A 362 9.11 26.26 -3.07
C PRO A 362 9.24 26.79 -1.65
N SER A 363 10.30 26.36 -0.97
CA SER A 363 10.60 26.78 0.41
C SER A 363 9.57 26.41 1.48
N ALA A 364 8.53 25.62 1.18
CA ALA A 364 7.51 25.25 2.17
C ALA A 364 7.99 24.23 3.21
N ALA A 365 9.12 23.57 2.98
CA ALA A 365 9.62 22.49 3.83
C ALA A 365 10.95 22.83 4.49
N ARG A 366 11.19 22.22 5.67
CA ARG A 366 12.52 22.24 6.36
C ARG A 366 13.35 21.07 5.88
N GLN A 367 14.11 21.25 4.81
CA GLN A 367 14.88 20.17 4.16
C GLN A 367 15.92 19.50 5.07
N GLY A 368 16.51 20.23 6.03
CA GLY A 368 17.48 19.68 6.99
C GLY A 368 16.89 18.64 7.99
N GLN A 369 15.57 18.47 8.00
CA GLN A 369 14.85 17.51 8.86
C GLN A 369 14.12 16.44 8.03
N ALA A 370 14.59 16.15 6.84
CA ALA A 370 14.00 15.18 5.95
C ALA A 370 14.16 13.75 6.47
N GLN A 371 13.06 13.00 6.51
CA GLN A 371 13.07 11.57 6.71
C GLN A 371 12.83 10.89 5.37
N THR A 372 13.84 10.23 4.83
CA THR A 372 13.74 9.43 3.62
C THR A 372 13.32 7.99 3.94
N TRP A 373 12.59 7.39 3.03
CA TRP A 373 12.15 5.99 3.17
C TRP A 373 12.03 5.34 1.79
N LYS A 374 12.36 4.04 1.75
CA LYS A 374 12.11 3.14 0.63
C LYS A 374 11.31 1.95 1.11
N GLY A 375 10.24 1.59 0.42
CA GLY A 375 9.39 0.48 0.81
C GLY A 375 8.90 -0.34 -0.36
N ALA A 376 8.73 -1.63 -0.12
CA ALA A 376 8.26 -2.59 -1.10
C ALA A 376 6.73 -2.63 -1.17
N ARG A 377 6.19 -2.47 -2.38
CA ARG A 377 4.79 -2.74 -2.72
C ARG A 377 4.67 -4.18 -3.16
N PRO A 378 3.89 -5.03 -2.48
CA PRO A 378 3.70 -6.43 -2.85
C PRO A 378 2.74 -6.53 -4.05
N MET A 379 3.27 -6.45 -5.27
CA MET A 379 2.47 -6.35 -6.49
C MET A 379 2.13 -7.72 -7.06
N LEU A 380 0.84 -8.00 -7.26
CA LEU A 380 0.35 -9.07 -8.11
C LEU A 380 0.19 -8.58 -9.55
N PRO A 381 0.43 -9.42 -10.57
CA PRO A 381 0.54 -8.93 -11.94
C PRO A 381 -0.78 -8.47 -12.54
N ASP A 382 -1.91 -8.92 -12.01
CA ASP A 382 -3.26 -8.59 -12.48
C ASP A 382 -3.95 -7.46 -11.69
N GLY A 383 -3.41 -7.08 -10.51
CA GLY A 383 -3.83 -5.96 -9.69
C GLY A 383 -4.61 -6.32 -8.42
N PRO A 384 -5.69 -7.09 -8.43
CA PRO A 384 -6.43 -7.48 -7.22
C PRO A 384 -5.54 -8.20 -6.20
N PRO A 385 -5.66 -7.91 -4.90
CA PRO A 385 -4.97 -8.67 -3.86
C PRO A 385 -5.42 -10.14 -3.84
N ALA A 386 -4.65 -11.00 -3.18
CA ALA A 386 -5.01 -12.38 -2.90
C ALA A 386 -5.68 -12.44 -1.52
N ILE A 387 -6.98 -12.72 -1.48
CA ILE A 387 -7.79 -12.77 -0.26
C ILE A 387 -8.65 -14.03 -0.30
N GLY A 388 -8.51 -14.92 0.70
CA GLY A 388 -9.31 -16.13 0.82
C GLY A 388 -8.51 -17.37 1.19
N ALA A 389 -9.12 -18.55 1.01
CA ALA A 389 -8.50 -19.85 1.28
C ALA A 389 -7.31 -20.10 0.36
N SER A 390 -6.22 -20.61 0.93
CA SER A 390 -5.01 -20.91 0.17
C SER A 390 -5.11 -22.20 -0.69
N GLY A 391 -6.08 -23.06 -0.40
CA GLY A 391 -6.16 -24.44 -0.89
C GLY A 391 -5.52 -25.46 0.06
N VAL A 392 -4.76 -24.99 1.05
CA VAL A 392 -4.20 -25.81 2.14
C VAL A 392 -5.14 -25.71 3.34
N PRO A 393 -5.50 -26.82 4.00
CA PRO A 393 -6.36 -26.80 5.19
C PRO A 393 -5.85 -25.83 6.26
N HIS A 394 -6.76 -25.11 6.91
CA HIS A 394 -6.49 -24.15 7.99
C HIS A 394 -5.60 -22.96 7.62
N LEU A 395 -5.29 -22.74 6.32
CA LEU A 395 -4.41 -21.69 5.85
C LEU A 395 -5.14 -20.70 4.92
N TRP A 396 -5.13 -19.44 5.32
CA TRP A 396 -5.76 -18.32 4.63
C TRP A 396 -4.74 -17.28 4.19
N ILE A 397 -5.09 -16.46 3.22
CA ILE A 397 -4.20 -15.46 2.63
C ILE A 397 -4.92 -14.11 2.58
N ASN A 398 -4.22 -13.04 2.98
CA ASN A 398 -4.62 -11.67 2.77
C ASN A 398 -3.38 -10.82 2.44
N THR A 399 -2.95 -10.83 1.17
CA THR A 399 -1.70 -10.20 0.75
C THR A 399 -1.74 -9.74 -0.71
N GLY A 400 -0.67 -9.09 -1.18
CA GLY A 400 -0.57 -8.69 -2.59
C GLY A 400 -1.33 -7.42 -2.95
N HIS A 401 -1.58 -6.53 -1.99
CA HIS A 401 -2.34 -5.28 -2.17
C HIS A 401 -1.60 -4.20 -2.97
N GLY A 402 -0.37 -4.45 -3.39
CA GLY A 402 0.42 -3.50 -4.16
C GLY A 402 0.64 -2.17 -3.44
N GLY A 403 0.47 -1.07 -4.16
CA GLY A 403 0.54 0.29 -3.59
C GLY A 403 -0.74 0.73 -2.87
N SER A 404 -1.80 -0.07 -2.91
CA SER A 404 -3.14 0.30 -2.41
C SER A 404 -3.49 -0.36 -1.09
N GLY A 405 -2.50 -0.96 -0.40
CA GLY A 405 -2.74 -1.71 0.85
C GLY A 405 -3.48 -0.91 1.92
N TRP A 406 -3.18 0.37 2.06
CA TRP A 406 -3.90 1.26 2.98
C TRP A 406 -5.37 1.43 2.60
N ALA A 407 -5.64 1.73 1.34
CA ALA A 407 -7.01 1.95 0.85
C ALA A 407 -7.88 0.68 0.82
N LEU A 408 -7.28 -0.52 0.83
CA LEU A 408 -8.00 -1.79 0.72
C LEU A 408 -8.04 -2.59 2.04
N ALA A 409 -7.33 -2.13 3.09
CA ALA A 409 -7.07 -2.94 4.27
C ALA A 409 -8.33 -3.36 5.03
N CYS A 410 -9.20 -2.42 5.39
CA CYS A 410 -10.41 -2.72 6.17
C CYS A 410 -11.43 -3.55 5.37
N GLY A 411 -11.62 -3.25 4.08
CA GLY A 411 -12.50 -4.02 3.20
C GLY A 411 -11.97 -5.43 2.96
N GLY A 412 -10.66 -5.58 2.70
CA GLY A 412 -10.01 -6.88 2.52
C GLY A 412 -10.05 -7.74 3.78
N ALA A 413 -9.87 -7.13 4.94
CA ALA A 413 -9.99 -7.80 6.24
C ALA A 413 -11.40 -8.33 6.48
N ARG A 414 -12.44 -7.51 6.22
CA ARG A 414 -13.83 -7.94 6.38
C ARG A 414 -14.19 -9.04 5.38
N LEU A 415 -13.80 -8.88 4.11
CA LEU A 415 -13.99 -9.90 3.10
C LEU A 415 -13.40 -11.25 3.54
N LEU A 416 -12.17 -11.27 4.04
CA LEU A 416 -11.54 -12.49 4.52
C LEU A 416 -12.27 -13.08 5.74
N ALA A 417 -12.65 -12.25 6.71
CA ALA A 417 -13.33 -12.72 7.91
C ALA A 417 -14.72 -13.29 7.58
N ASP A 418 -15.42 -12.75 6.59
CA ASP A 418 -16.67 -13.33 6.10
C ASP A 418 -16.45 -14.70 5.47
N LEU A 419 -15.38 -14.87 4.68
CA LEU A 419 -15.02 -16.17 4.08
C LEU A 419 -14.64 -17.22 5.14
N ILE A 420 -13.89 -16.82 6.18
CA ILE A 420 -13.52 -17.72 7.29
C ILE A 420 -14.77 -18.18 8.07
N ALA A 421 -15.72 -17.27 8.26
CA ALA A 421 -16.96 -17.54 8.97
C ALA A 421 -18.07 -18.15 8.06
N GLU A 422 -17.74 -18.50 6.81
CA GLU A 422 -18.68 -19.04 5.81
C GLU A 422 -19.93 -18.14 5.57
N ARG A 423 -19.77 -16.83 5.81
CA ARG A 423 -20.81 -15.83 5.50
C ARG A 423 -20.70 -15.38 4.05
N THR A 424 -21.85 -14.99 3.48
CA THR A 424 -21.84 -14.35 2.15
C THR A 424 -21.23 -12.95 2.25
N PRO A 425 -20.08 -12.70 1.62
CA PRO A 425 -19.47 -11.37 1.65
C PRO A 425 -20.31 -10.33 0.92
N ALA A 426 -20.25 -9.08 1.36
CA ALA A 426 -20.88 -7.95 0.67
C ALA A 426 -20.29 -7.68 -0.73
N ILE A 427 -19.08 -8.19 -0.98
CA ILE A 427 -18.35 -8.03 -2.24
C ILE A 427 -18.04 -9.41 -2.81
N ASP A 428 -18.22 -9.57 -4.13
CA ASP A 428 -17.82 -10.79 -4.83
C ASP A 428 -16.33 -11.08 -4.66
N ALA A 429 -16.02 -12.20 -4.01
CA ALA A 429 -14.67 -12.63 -3.67
C ALA A 429 -13.91 -13.25 -4.87
N SER A 430 -14.58 -13.57 -5.98
CA SER A 430 -14.01 -14.36 -7.08
C SER A 430 -12.75 -13.74 -7.69
N ALA A 431 -12.71 -12.42 -7.85
CA ALA A 431 -11.56 -11.70 -8.37
C ALA A 431 -10.36 -11.68 -7.41
N PHE A 432 -10.56 -11.98 -6.14
CA PHE A 432 -9.55 -11.94 -5.08
C PHE A 432 -9.01 -13.32 -4.70
N SER A 433 -9.62 -14.41 -5.23
CA SER A 433 -9.21 -15.79 -4.90
C SER A 433 -7.71 -16.00 -5.06
N PRO A 434 -7.00 -16.54 -4.05
CA PRO A 434 -5.60 -16.92 -4.18
C PRO A 434 -5.36 -18.03 -5.22
N GLN A 435 -6.38 -18.79 -5.57
CA GLN A 435 -6.32 -19.93 -6.49
C GLN A 435 -6.49 -19.54 -7.97
N ARG A 436 -6.58 -18.26 -8.29
CA ARG A 436 -6.74 -17.77 -9.68
C ARG A 436 -5.48 -17.82 -10.55
N TRP A 437 -4.36 -18.32 -10.00
CA TRP A 437 -3.04 -18.35 -10.65
C TRP A 437 -2.66 -19.70 -11.28
#